data_44ee27969d8c7e4aebbdb2141c5407c9
#
_entry.id   44ee27969d8c7e4aebbdb2141c5407c9
#
_cell.length_a   1.000
_cell.length_b   1.000
_cell.length_c   1.000
_cell.angle_alpha   90.00
_cell.angle_beta   90.00
_cell.angle_gamma   90.00
#
_symmetry.space_group_name_H-M   'P 1'
#
loop_
_entity.id
_entity.type
_entity.pdbx_description
1 polymer ?
#
loop_
_entity_poly.entity_id
_entity_poly.type
_entity_poly.pdbx_seq_one_letter_code
_entity_poly.pdbx_strand_id
1 'polypeptide(L)'
;MLAFARVTLTPQLPARQRMEIITMIKGRIHSLESFGAVDGPGIRYLIFLKGCNMRCQYCHNVDTWNPDTDNLMTADELLDKAERFRSYWGKEGGITVSGGEALLQIDFLIDLFRKAHERGINTNLDTSGQPFTREEPFFSKFNELLKYTDLVMLDIKHIDDEEHKKLTGHTNKNILDCARYLSEQGIPMWIRHVLVPGITDNDEYLKKTREFIDTLDTVMNCLLYTSPSPRDS
;
A
#
# COMPACT_ATOMS: atom_id res chain seq x y z
N MET A 1 -30.32 37.51 -45.39
CA MET A 1 -30.95 37.40 -44.08
C MET A 1 -30.50 36.09 -43.46
N LEU A 2 -29.52 36.14 -42.60
CA LEU A 2 -28.99 34.96 -41.89
C LEU A 2 -29.57 34.99 -40.46
N ALA A 3 -30.40 33.99 -40.13
CA ALA A 3 -31.01 33.85 -38.81
C ALA A 3 -29.99 33.21 -37.85
N PHE A 4 -29.59 33.96 -36.83
CA PHE A 4 -28.80 33.44 -35.70
C PHE A 4 -29.73 32.69 -34.76
N ALA A 5 -29.53 31.36 -34.65
CA ALA A 5 -30.17 30.55 -33.64
C ALA A 5 -29.48 30.82 -32.27
N ARG A 6 -30.24 31.34 -31.32
CA ARG A 6 -29.82 31.46 -29.91
C ARG A 6 -29.77 30.06 -29.31
N VAL A 7 -28.57 29.63 -28.97
CA VAL A 7 -28.38 28.48 -28.09
C VAL A 7 -28.77 28.91 -26.67
N THR A 8 -29.86 28.40 -26.16
CA THR A 8 -30.24 28.55 -24.74
C THR A 8 -29.34 27.70 -23.86
N LEU A 9 -28.57 28.35 -23.03
CA LEU A 9 -27.78 27.72 -21.99
C LEU A 9 -28.70 26.94 -21.04
N THR A 10 -28.48 25.64 -20.92
CA THR A 10 -29.09 24.77 -19.93
C THR A 10 -28.88 25.32 -18.53
N PRO A 11 -29.87 25.22 -17.61
CA PRO A 11 -29.74 25.75 -16.26
C PRO A 11 -28.58 25.08 -15.53
N GLN A 12 -27.72 25.91 -14.94
CA GLN A 12 -26.60 25.44 -14.11
C GLN A 12 -27.19 24.70 -12.90
N LEU A 13 -26.77 23.47 -12.72
CA LEU A 13 -27.08 22.66 -11.52
C LEU A 13 -26.71 23.43 -10.25
N PRO A 14 -27.54 23.38 -9.17
CA PRO A 14 -27.27 24.07 -7.93
C PRO A 14 -25.96 23.59 -7.32
N ALA A 15 -25.25 24.49 -6.62
CA ALA A 15 -23.92 24.25 -6.06
C ALA A 15 -23.79 22.95 -5.22
N ARG A 16 -24.87 22.50 -4.56
CA ARG A 16 -24.94 21.21 -3.87
C ARG A 16 -24.82 20.01 -4.81
N GLN A 17 -25.44 20.04 -5.99
CA GLN A 17 -25.33 18.98 -6.99
C GLN A 17 -24.00 19.00 -7.74
N ARG A 18 -23.29 20.15 -7.78
CA ARG A 18 -21.91 20.23 -8.28
C ARG A 18 -20.90 19.58 -7.35
N MET A 19 -21.17 19.53 -6.06
CA MET A 19 -20.32 18.83 -5.07
C MET A 19 -20.53 17.30 -5.09
N GLU A 20 -21.64 16.80 -5.58
CA GLU A 20 -21.93 15.35 -5.67
C GLU A 20 -21.36 14.68 -6.93
N ILE A 21 -20.87 15.44 -7.91
CA ILE A 21 -20.04 14.92 -9.01
C ILE A 21 -18.55 15.04 -8.61
N ILE A 22 -18.21 14.79 -7.37
CA ILE A 22 -16.90 14.30 -7.02
C ILE A 22 -16.91 12.86 -7.52
N THR A 23 -16.18 12.59 -8.59
CA THR A 23 -15.95 11.25 -9.11
C THR A 23 -15.54 10.39 -7.93
N MET A 24 -16.44 9.52 -7.44
CA MET A 24 -16.13 8.66 -6.29
C MET A 24 -14.93 7.80 -6.66
N ILE A 25 -13.82 8.03 -5.98
CA ILE A 25 -12.60 7.29 -6.21
C ILE A 25 -12.86 5.84 -5.81
N LYS A 26 -12.65 4.90 -6.73
CA LYS A 26 -12.79 3.48 -6.47
C LYS A 26 -11.45 2.79 -6.54
N GLY A 27 -11.19 1.93 -5.56
CA GLY A 27 -10.05 1.02 -5.57
C GLY A 27 -10.33 -0.21 -6.43
N ARG A 28 -9.30 -0.65 -7.12
CA ARG A 28 -9.28 -1.93 -7.83
C ARG A 28 -8.93 -3.02 -6.84
N ILE A 29 -9.92 -3.81 -6.43
CA ILE A 29 -9.78 -4.80 -5.37
C ILE A 29 -9.48 -6.18 -5.97
N HIS A 30 -8.48 -6.85 -5.42
CA HIS A 30 -8.23 -8.26 -5.68
C HIS A 30 -9.11 -9.11 -4.77
N SER A 31 -8.86 -9.05 -3.47
CA SER A 31 -9.55 -9.86 -2.46
C SER A 31 -9.62 -9.15 -1.11
N LEU A 32 -10.44 -9.69 -0.22
CA LEU A 32 -10.64 -9.20 1.15
C LEU A 32 -10.54 -10.40 2.11
N GLU A 33 -9.80 -10.22 3.21
CA GLU A 33 -9.66 -11.23 4.25
C GLU A 33 -9.93 -10.62 5.63
N SER A 34 -10.66 -11.34 6.48
CA SER A 34 -11.19 -10.78 7.73
C SER A 34 -10.33 -11.02 8.96
N PHE A 35 -9.33 -11.90 8.89
CA PHE A 35 -8.54 -12.34 10.06
C PHE A 35 -7.02 -12.43 9.76
N GLY A 36 -6.41 -11.33 9.32
CA GLY A 36 -4.94 -11.23 9.22
C GLY A 36 -4.32 -11.14 10.61
N ALA A 37 -3.51 -12.12 10.98
CA ALA A 37 -2.85 -12.18 12.29
C ALA A 37 -1.36 -11.80 12.24
N VAL A 38 -0.80 -11.70 11.03
CA VAL A 38 0.64 -11.43 10.79
C VAL A 38 0.89 -10.18 9.94
N ASP A 39 -0.17 -9.49 9.59
CA ASP A 39 -0.16 -8.35 8.66
C ASP A 39 -0.27 -7.00 9.38
N GLY A 40 0.35 -6.91 10.55
CA GLY A 40 0.35 -5.77 11.45
C GLY A 40 -0.07 -6.14 12.87
N PRO A 41 -0.16 -5.16 13.79
CA PRO A 41 -0.54 -5.39 15.18
C PRO A 41 -2.01 -5.77 15.29
N GLY A 42 -2.33 -6.68 16.22
CA GLY A 42 -3.69 -7.17 16.46
C GLY A 42 -4.24 -8.02 15.32
N ILE A 43 -5.56 -8.14 15.26
CA ILE A 43 -6.24 -8.78 14.12
C ILE A 43 -6.60 -7.72 13.11
N ARG A 44 -6.28 -8.00 11.83
CA ARG A 44 -6.45 -7.04 10.73
C ARG A 44 -7.50 -7.49 9.74
N TYR A 45 -8.26 -6.54 9.21
CA TYR A 45 -9.04 -6.74 7.99
C TYR A 45 -8.15 -6.39 6.80
N LEU A 46 -7.85 -7.38 5.96
CA LEU A 46 -6.92 -7.23 4.84
C LEU A 46 -7.66 -6.83 3.57
N ILE A 47 -7.14 -5.82 2.89
CA ILE A 47 -7.62 -5.34 1.60
C ILE A 47 -6.48 -5.50 0.60
N PHE A 48 -6.59 -6.48 -0.31
CA PHE A 48 -5.60 -6.69 -1.35
C PHE A 48 -6.00 -5.95 -2.62
N LEU A 49 -5.13 -5.04 -3.07
CA LEU A 49 -5.34 -4.24 -4.28
C LEU A 49 -4.73 -4.91 -5.52
N LYS A 50 -5.26 -4.60 -6.69
CA LYS A 50 -4.74 -5.01 -8.00
C LYS A 50 -3.72 -4.01 -8.53
N GLY A 51 -2.76 -4.53 -9.30
CA GLY A 51 -1.68 -3.79 -9.92
C GLY A 51 -0.37 -3.92 -9.16
N CYS A 52 0.69 -4.32 -9.84
CA CYS A 52 2.05 -4.33 -9.32
C CYS A 52 3.05 -4.13 -10.46
N ASN A 53 4.02 -3.24 -10.27
CA ASN A 53 5.09 -3.02 -11.25
C ASN A 53 6.22 -4.05 -11.13
N MET A 54 6.40 -4.62 -9.93
CA MET A 54 7.46 -5.59 -9.67
C MET A 54 7.11 -6.97 -10.23
N ARG A 55 8.16 -7.78 -10.48
CA ARG A 55 8.06 -9.17 -10.96
C ARG A 55 8.91 -10.08 -10.10
N CYS A 56 8.63 -10.05 -8.78
CA CYS A 56 9.37 -10.83 -7.82
C CYS A 56 9.31 -12.32 -8.14
N GLN A 57 10.46 -13.00 -8.18
CA GLN A 57 10.56 -14.43 -8.53
C GLN A 57 9.83 -15.34 -7.53
N TYR A 58 9.65 -14.87 -6.28
CA TYR A 58 8.93 -15.60 -5.23
C TYR A 58 7.54 -15.00 -4.94
N CYS A 59 6.93 -14.33 -5.90
CA CYS A 59 5.63 -13.71 -5.68
C CYS A 59 4.54 -14.77 -5.47
N HIS A 60 3.84 -14.69 -4.32
CA HIS A 60 2.71 -15.57 -4.04
C HIS A 60 1.38 -15.08 -4.63
N ASN A 61 1.32 -13.80 -5.05
CA ASN A 61 0.10 -13.15 -5.54
C ASN A 61 0.26 -12.65 -6.98
N VAL A 62 0.73 -13.51 -7.89
CA VAL A 62 1.00 -13.15 -9.30
C VAL A 62 -0.26 -12.65 -10.04
N ASP A 63 -1.42 -13.08 -9.62
CA ASP A 63 -2.73 -12.67 -10.13
C ASP A 63 -3.10 -11.22 -9.76
N THR A 64 -2.39 -10.60 -8.81
CA THR A 64 -2.51 -9.17 -8.51
C THR A 64 -1.73 -8.27 -9.46
N TRP A 65 -0.83 -8.80 -10.28
CA TRP A 65 0.04 -7.99 -11.15
C TRP A 65 -0.73 -7.16 -12.17
N ASN A 66 -1.75 -7.79 -12.79
CA ASN A 66 -2.62 -7.07 -13.71
C ASN A 66 -3.55 -6.14 -12.93
N PRO A 67 -3.60 -4.82 -13.27
CA PRO A 67 -4.51 -3.88 -12.64
C PRO A 67 -5.99 -4.07 -13.04
N ASP A 68 -6.27 -4.81 -14.12
CA ASP A 68 -7.63 -4.96 -14.64
C ASP A 68 -8.49 -5.80 -13.71
N THR A 69 -9.68 -5.29 -13.41
CA THR A 69 -10.69 -5.96 -12.58
C THR A 69 -12.04 -5.26 -12.69
N ASP A 70 -13.12 -6.02 -12.59
CA ASP A 70 -14.48 -5.50 -12.44
C ASP A 70 -14.83 -5.29 -10.96
N ASN A 71 -13.98 -5.74 -10.02
CA ASN A 71 -14.19 -5.58 -8.58
C ASN A 71 -13.70 -4.19 -8.12
N LEU A 72 -14.54 -3.18 -8.38
CA LEU A 72 -14.29 -1.79 -8.03
C LEU A 72 -15.12 -1.39 -6.82
N MET A 73 -14.46 -0.98 -5.72
CA MET A 73 -15.13 -0.58 -4.49
C MET A 73 -14.72 0.81 -4.04
N THR A 74 -15.65 1.55 -3.45
CA THR A 74 -15.37 2.81 -2.76
C THR A 74 -14.77 2.54 -1.37
N ALA A 75 -14.16 3.57 -0.79
CA ALA A 75 -13.64 3.51 0.57
C ALA A 75 -14.75 3.17 1.58
N ASP A 76 -15.94 3.77 1.44
CA ASP A 76 -17.06 3.52 2.35
C ASP A 76 -17.56 2.07 2.28
N GLU A 77 -17.72 1.50 1.07
CA GLU A 77 -18.10 0.09 0.89
C GLU A 77 -17.11 -0.86 1.56
N LEU A 78 -15.80 -0.56 1.50
CA LEU A 78 -14.77 -1.38 2.15
C LEU A 78 -14.81 -1.24 3.67
N LEU A 79 -14.91 -0.01 4.18
CA LEU A 79 -14.96 0.23 5.62
C LEU A 79 -16.22 -0.36 6.26
N ASP A 80 -17.37 -0.27 5.58
CA ASP A 80 -18.61 -0.90 6.05
C ASP A 80 -18.51 -2.43 6.13
N LYS A 81 -17.74 -3.05 5.21
CA LYS A 81 -17.42 -4.49 5.29
C LYS A 81 -16.46 -4.80 6.43
N ALA A 82 -15.39 -4.00 6.57
CA ALA A 82 -14.37 -4.19 7.60
C ALA A 82 -14.96 -4.05 9.02
N GLU A 83 -15.81 -3.06 9.25
CA GLU A 83 -16.41 -2.78 10.56
C GLU A 83 -17.28 -3.92 11.11
N ARG A 84 -17.77 -4.82 10.25
CA ARG A 84 -18.47 -6.05 10.70
C ARG A 84 -17.59 -6.96 11.56
N PHE A 85 -16.26 -6.82 11.42
CA PHE A 85 -15.26 -7.61 12.15
C PHE A 85 -14.60 -6.81 13.27
N ARG A 86 -15.02 -5.58 13.53
CA ARG A 86 -14.40 -4.67 14.51
C ARG A 86 -14.25 -5.25 15.90
N SER A 87 -15.20 -6.10 16.33
CA SER A 87 -15.15 -6.77 17.64
C SER A 87 -13.95 -7.73 17.81
N TYR A 88 -13.36 -8.18 16.71
CA TYR A 88 -12.20 -9.08 16.74
C TYR A 88 -10.86 -8.35 16.72
N TRP A 89 -10.83 -7.05 16.41
CA TRP A 89 -9.57 -6.29 16.24
C TRP A 89 -8.83 -6.03 17.56
N GLY A 90 -9.53 -6.11 18.70
CA GLY A 90 -8.96 -5.74 19.98
C GLY A 90 -8.61 -4.25 20.03
N LYS A 91 -7.51 -3.90 20.72
CA LYS A 91 -7.07 -2.52 20.88
C LYS A 91 -6.16 -2.02 19.74
N GLU A 92 -5.42 -2.93 19.11
CA GLU A 92 -4.35 -2.61 18.16
C GLU A 92 -4.72 -2.94 16.71
N GLY A 93 -5.77 -3.76 16.51
CA GLY A 93 -6.20 -4.16 15.18
C GLY A 93 -6.91 -3.05 14.39
N GLY A 94 -7.20 -3.33 13.13
CA GLY A 94 -7.80 -2.38 12.21
C GLY A 94 -7.77 -2.90 10.78
N ILE A 95 -7.46 -2.05 9.81
CA ILE A 95 -7.30 -2.44 8.42
C ILE A 95 -5.82 -2.48 8.00
N THR A 96 -5.48 -3.41 7.13
CA THR A 96 -4.20 -3.42 6.39
C THR A 96 -4.49 -3.42 4.90
N VAL A 97 -3.91 -2.47 4.17
CA VAL A 97 -4.01 -2.42 2.72
C VAL A 97 -2.71 -2.91 2.11
N SER A 98 -2.82 -3.96 1.32
CA SER A 98 -1.74 -4.71 0.69
C SER A 98 -2.11 -5.03 -0.77
N GLY A 99 -1.63 -6.14 -1.31
CA GLY A 99 -2.02 -6.70 -2.61
C GLY A 99 -0.86 -6.88 -3.56
N GLY A 100 -0.95 -6.29 -4.76
CA GLY A 100 0.18 -6.13 -5.65
C GLY A 100 1.15 -5.08 -5.10
N GLU A 101 0.91 -3.82 -5.44
CA GLU A 101 1.57 -2.66 -4.83
C GLU A 101 0.53 -1.58 -4.55
N ALA A 102 0.24 -1.37 -3.27
CA ALA A 102 -0.85 -0.49 -2.84
C ALA A 102 -0.63 0.98 -3.27
N LEU A 103 0.61 1.46 -3.25
CA LEU A 103 0.95 2.84 -3.62
C LEU A 103 0.66 3.19 -5.09
N LEU A 104 0.43 2.20 -5.97
CA LEU A 104 -0.06 2.46 -7.34
C LEU A 104 -1.48 3.03 -7.37
N GLN A 105 -2.21 2.94 -6.26
CA GLN A 105 -3.55 3.49 -6.10
C GLN A 105 -3.59 4.57 -5.01
N ILE A 106 -2.57 5.44 -4.97
CA ILE A 106 -2.34 6.40 -3.88
C ILE A 106 -3.53 7.34 -3.63
N ASP A 107 -4.24 7.80 -4.67
CA ASP A 107 -5.42 8.65 -4.50
C ASP A 107 -6.56 7.92 -3.78
N PHE A 108 -6.72 6.62 -4.08
CA PHE A 108 -7.68 5.78 -3.39
C PHE A 108 -7.26 5.50 -1.94
N LEU A 109 -5.97 5.26 -1.69
CA LEU A 109 -5.44 5.06 -0.34
C LEU A 109 -5.68 6.29 0.55
N ILE A 110 -5.46 7.49 0.03
CA ILE A 110 -5.71 8.74 0.77
C ILE A 110 -7.17 8.82 1.21
N ASP A 111 -8.13 8.57 0.30
CA ASP A 111 -9.57 8.60 0.65
C ASP A 111 -9.93 7.51 1.67
N LEU A 112 -9.41 6.29 1.47
CA LEU A 112 -9.67 5.15 2.35
C LEU A 112 -9.10 5.39 3.76
N PHE A 113 -7.84 5.81 3.88
CA PHE A 113 -7.19 5.99 5.18
C PHE A 113 -7.73 7.20 5.93
N ARG A 114 -8.03 8.31 5.23
CA ARG A 114 -8.70 9.46 5.82
C ARG A 114 -10.06 9.06 6.43
N LYS A 115 -10.90 8.33 5.68
CA LYS A 115 -12.20 7.87 6.17
C LYS A 115 -12.08 6.82 7.28
N ALA A 116 -11.06 5.95 7.21
CA ALA A 116 -10.77 5.00 8.29
C ALA A 116 -10.42 5.76 9.58
N HIS A 117 -9.55 6.77 9.49
CA HIS A 117 -9.18 7.63 10.61
C HIS A 117 -10.39 8.38 11.20
N GLU A 118 -11.28 8.94 10.36
CA GLU A 118 -12.54 9.57 10.78
C GLU A 118 -13.46 8.61 11.55
N ARG A 119 -13.40 7.30 11.26
CA ARG A 119 -14.14 6.22 11.95
C ARG A 119 -13.38 5.63 13.15
N GLY A 120 -12.20 6.16 13.48
CA GLY A 120 -11.34 5.63 14.56
C GLY A 120 -10.86 4.20 14.28
N ILE A 121 -10.50 3.91 13.03
CA ILE A 121 -9.96 2.63 12.57
C ILE A 121 -8.46 2.79 12.35
N ASN A 122 -7.66 1.95 13.00
CA ASN A 122 -6.22 1.93 12.80
C ASN A 122 -5.86 1.44 11.40
N THR A 123 -4.91 2.12 10.76
CA THR A 123 -4.50 1.92 9.38
C THR A 123 -3.08 1.40 9.27
N ASN A 124 -2.88 0.37 8.47
CA ASN A 124 -1.56 -0.15 8.14
C ASN A 124 -1.40 -0.23 6.62
N LEU A 125 -0.31 0.36 6.12
CA LEU A 125 0.08 0.30 4.71
C LEU A 125 1.14 -0.80 4.54
N ASP A 126 0.81 -1.85 3.82
CA ASP A 126 1.75 -2.89 3.39
C ASP A 126 2.21 -2.61 1.96
N THR A 127 3.49 -2.31 1.79
CA THR A 127 4.05 -1.86 0.51
C THR A 127 5.50 -2.31 0.33
N SER A 128 5.90 -2.46 -0.92
CA SER A 128 7.32 -2.58 -1.26
C SER A 128 8.04 -1.22 -1.29
N GLY A 129 7.31 -0.10 -1.27
CA GLY A 129 7.88 1.23 -1.46
C GLY A 129 8.40 1.52 -2.88
N GLN A 130 8.20 0.59 -3.83
CA GLN A 130 8.76 0.73 -5.19
C GLN A 130 8.28 1.99 -5.92
N PRO A 131 7.01 2.44 -5.81
CA PRO A 131 6.56 3.67 -6.47
C PRO A 131 7.10 4.96 -5.82
N PHE A 132 7.74 4.89 -4.65
CA PHE A 132 8.18 6.08 -3.94
C PHE A 132 9.13 6.92 -4.77
N THR A 133 8.87 8.22 -4.81
CA THR A 133 9.73 9.25 -5.38
C THR A 133 9.49 10.57 -4.65
N ARG A 134 10.52 11.41 -4.55
CA ARG A 134 10.41 12.79 -4.03
C ARG A 134 9.95 13.78 -5.09
N GLU A 135 9.52 13.30 -6.27
CA GLU A 135 9.00 14.14 -7.35
C GLU A 135 7.49 14.34 -7.23
N GLU A 136 7.03 15.51 -7.66
CA GLU A 136 5.60 15.82 -7.74
C GLU A 136 4.95 15.18 -8.97
N PRO A 137 3.68 14.79 -8.92
CA PRO A 137 2.72 15.01 -7.81
C PRO A 137 2.72 13.89 -6.74
N PHE A 138 3.55 12.84 -6.89
CA PHE A 138 3.53 11.69 -5.99
C PHE A 138 3.94 12.08 -4.56
N PHE A 139 4.97 12.91 -4.42
CA PHE A 139 5.52 13.26 -3.12
C PHE A 139 4.49 13.98 -2.22
N SER A 140 3.76 14.97 -2.77
CA SER A 140 2.68 15.63 -2.03
C SER A 140 1.56 14.67 -1.63
N LYS A 141 1.20 13.72 -2.51
CA LYS A 141 0.19 12.71 -2.22
C LYS A 141 0.65 11.72 -1.15
N PHE A 142 1.92 11.32 -1.20
CA PHE A 142 2.49 10.43 -0.19
C PHE A 142 2.49 11.10 1.19
N ASN A 143 2.87 12.37 1.27
CA ASN A 143 2.79 13.14 2.51
C ASN A 143 1.35 13.30 3.02
N GLU A 144 0.37 13.44 2.13
CA GLU A 144 -1.04 13.46 2.54
C GLU A 144 -1.49 12.11 3.10
N LEU A 145 -1.10 10.99 2.45
CA LEU A 145 -1.40 9.64 2.91
C LEU A 145 -0.84 9.39 4.32
N LEU A 146 0.40 9.81 4.58
CA LEU A 146 1.07 9.60 5.87
C LEU A 146 0.36 10.24 7.05
N LYS A 147 -0.44 11.30 6.85
CA LYS A 147 -1.24 11.91 7.93
C LYS A 147 -2.29 10.98 8.52
N TYR A 148 -2.68 9.95 7.79
CA TYR A 148 -3.72 8.98 8.14
C TYR A 148 -3.18 7.55 8.22
N THR A 149 -1.84 7.38 8.28
CA THR A 149 -1.18 6.08 8.33
C THR A 149 -0.57 5.86 9.71
N ASP A 150 -1.07 4.87 10.44
CA ASP A 150 -0.57 4.57 11.79
C ASP A 150 0.68 3.67 11.76
N LEU A 151 0.82 2.83 10.73
CA LEU A 151 1.95 1.93 10.55
C LEU A 151 2.22 1.71 9.07
N VAL A 152 3.50 1.56 8.74
CA VAL A 152 3.93 1.07 7.42
C VAL A 152 4.67 -0.25 7.58
N MET A 153 4.19 -1.30 6.92
CA MET A 153 4.96 -2.53 6.69
C MET A 153 5.70 -2.38 5.37
N LEU A 154 7.02 -2.24 5.45
CA LEU A 154 7.86 -2.01 4.27
C LEU A 154 8.69 -3.25 3.95
N ASP A 155 8.57 -3.73 2.71
CA ASP A 155 9.35 -4.85 2.20
C ASP A 155 10.75 -4.41 1.74
N ILE A 156 11.79 -4.85 2.40
CA ILE A 156 13.15 -4.82 1.84
C ILE A 156 13.45 -6.20 1.25
N LYS A 157 13.25 -6.33 -0.07
CA LYS A 157 13.34 -7.64 -0.74
C LYS A 157 14.76 -8.11 -0.97
N HIS A 158 15.70 -7.18 -1.18
CA HIS A 158 17.15 -7.41 -1.19
C HIS A 158 17.89 -6.10 -0.96
N ILE A 159 18.95 -6.13 -0.15
CA ILE A 159 19.72 -4.92 0.17
C ILE A 159 20.67 -4.49 -0.94
N ASP A 160 21.22 -5.42 -1.70
CA ASP A 160 22.06 -5.15 -2.86
C ASP A 160 21.21 -4.80 -4.08
N ASP A 161 21.53 -3.69 -4.77
CA ASP A 161 20.71 -3.17 -5.87
C ASP A 161 20.69 -4.09 -7.10
N GLU A 162 21.83 -4.71 -7.43
CA GLU A 162 21.91 -5.59 -8.60
C GLU A 162 21.18 -6.90 -8.37
N GLU A 163 21.31 -7.48 -7.18
CA GLU A 163 20.57 -8.67 -6.80
C GLU A 163 19.07 -8.36 -6.67
N HIS A 164 18.72 -7.16 -6.16
CA HIS A 164 17.33 -6.71 -6.12
C HIS A 164 16.71 -6.60 -7.52
N LYS A 165 17.46 -6.06 -8.50
CA LYS A 165 17.01 -5.99 -9.90
C LYS A 165 16.79 -7.37 -10.50
N LYS A 166 17.70 -8.32 -10.24
CA LYS A 166 17.53 -9.71 -10.70
C LYS A 166 16.30 -10.36 -10.09
N LEU A 167 16.05 -10.10 -8.80
CA LEU A 167 14.96 -10.70 -8.04
C LEU A 167 13.59 -10.13 -8.40
N THR A 168 13.51 -8.83 -8.68
CA THR A 168 12.23 -8.07 -8.75
C THR A 168 11.98 -7.35 -10.07
N GLY A 169 13.03 -7.17 -10.88
CA GLY A 169 13.01 -6.34 -12.09
C GLY A 169 13.23 -4.84 -11.85
N HIS A 170 13.44 -4.41 -10.62
CA HIS A 170 13.53 -2.99 -10.23
C HIS A 170 14.73 -2.70 -9.32
N THR A 171 15.17 -1.44 -9.30
CA THR A 171 16.15 -0.94 -8.32
C THR A 171 15.53 -0.89 -6.92
N ASN A 172 16.37 -1.02 -5.87
CA ASN A 172 15.95 -0.84 -4.48
C ASN A 172 16.20 0.60 -3.96
N LYS A 173 16.80 1.48 -4.76
CA LYS A 173 17.23 2.82 -4.31
C LYS A 173 16.08 3.66 -3.77
N ASN A 174 14.96 3.66 -4.48
CA ASN A 174 13.74 4.36 -4.07
C ASN A 174 13.07 3.70 -2.85
N ILE A 175 13.18 2.39 -2.69
CA ILE A 175 12.68 1.65 -1.52
C ILE A 175 13.47 2.04 -0.26
N LEU A 176 14.81 2.05 -0.37
CA LEU A 176 15.67 2.45 0.74
C LEU A 176 15.53 3.96 1.06
N ASP A 177 15.27 4.80 0.04
CA ASP A 177 14.95 6.22 0.26
C ASP A 177 13.59 6.39 0.94
N CYS A 178 12.59 5.59 0.56
CA CYS A 178 11.29 5.53 1.25
C CYS A 178 11.46 5.20 2.73
N ALA A 179 12.25 4.18 3.07
CA ALA A 179 12.52 3.80 4.45
C ALA A 179 13.15 4.94 5.26
N ARG A 180 14.16 5.61 4.69
CA ARG A 180 14.79 6.79 5.34
C ARG A 180 13.79 7.91 5.53
N TYR A 181 13.00 8.21 4.49
CA TYR A 181 11.99 9.26 4.56
C TYR A 181 10.92 8.99 5.62
N LEU A 182 10.41 7.77 5.71
CA LEU A 182 9.46 7.38 6.75
C LEU A 182 10.08 7.56 8.16
N SER A 183 11.34 7.17 8.34
CA SER A 183 12.08 7.38 9.58
C SER A 183 12.24 8.88 9.91
N GLU A 184 12.65 9.70 8.95
CA GLU A 184 12.76 11.16 9.06
C GLU A 184 11.43 11.83 9.46
N GLN A 185 10.30 11.28 9.00
CA GLN A 185 8.95 11.77 9.32
C GLN A 185 8.38 11.21 10.63
N GLY A 186 9.11 10.35 11.33
CA GLY A 186 8.66 9.74 12.58
C GLY A 186 7.55 8.70 12.41
N ILE A 187 7.37 8.15 11.21
CA ILE A 187 6.34 7.15 10.92
C ILE A 187 6.77 5.78 11.43
N PRO A 188 5.96 5.11 12.28
CA PRO A 188 6.24 3.77 12.74
C PRO A 188 6.35 2.78 11.59
N MET A 189 7.39 1.93 11.62
CA MET A 189 7.63 0.93 10.57
C MET A 189 7.81 -0.47 11.14
N TRP A 190 7.30 -1.46 10.42
CA TRP A 190 7.76 -2.84 10.45
C TRP A 190 8.49 -3.13 9.15
N ILE A 191 9.72 -3.61 9.26
CA ILE A 191 10.46 -4.07 8.08
C ILE A 191 10.16 -5.55 7.88
N ARG A 192 9.79 -5.92 6.66
CA ARG A 192 9.61 -7.31 6.27
C ARG A 192 10.67 -7.72 5.28
N HIS A 193 11.28 -8.89 5.52
CA HIS A 193 12.25 -9.51 4.62
C HIS A 193 11.93 -10.99 4.45
N VAL A 194 11.91 -11.44 3.20
CA VAL A 194 11.63 -12.86 2.89
C VAL A 194 12.95 -13.59 2.64
N LEU A 195 13.18 -14.62 3.42
CA LEU A 195 14.32 -15.52 3.25
C LEU A 195 14.01 -16.52 2.14
N VAL A 196 14.69 -16.35 1.00
CA VAL A 196 14.61 -17.25 -0.14
C VAL A 196 15.93 -18.01 -0.24
N PRO A 197 15.93 -19.34 -0.08
CA PRO A 197 17.15 -20.15 -0.11
C PRO A 197 18.01 -19.89 -1.34
N GLY A 198 19.30 -19.59 -1.12
CA GLY A 198 20.26 -19.32 -2.18
C GLY A 198 20.13 -17.93 -2.85
N ILE A 199 19.19 -17.08 -2.40
CA ILE A 199 18.98 -15.73 -2.97
C ILE A 199 19.14 -14.67 -1.89
N THR A 200 18.32 -14.71 -0.83
CA THR A 200 18.29 -13.66 0.20
C THR A 200 18.78 -14.13 1.58
N ASP A 201 19.12 -15.41 1.72
CA ASP A 201 19.57 -16.04 2.97
C ASP A 201 21.09 -15.96 3.19
N ASN A 202 21.82 -15.18 2.39
CA ASN A 202 23.25 -14.98 2.53
C ASN A 202 23.58 -14.09 3.74
N ASP A 203 24.46 -14.55 4.62
CA ASP A 203 24.85 -13.85 5.85
C ASP A 203 25.38 -12.44 5.62
N GLU A 204 26.14 -12.21 4.53
CA GLU A 204 26.69 -10.88 4.19
C GLU A 204 25.54 -9.90 3.88
N TYR A 205 24.56 -10.34 3.10
CA TYR A 205 23.40 -9.48 2.76
C TYR A 205 22.49 -9.26 3.96
N LEU A 206 22.29 -10.28 4.80
CA LEU A 206 21.54 -10.12 6.05
C LEU A 206 22.21 -9.13 6.99
N LYS A 207 23.55 -9.17 7.10
CA LYS A 207 24.31 -8.19 7.87
C LYS A 207 24.14 -6.78 7.31
N LYS A 208 24.29 -6.58 6.00
CA LYS A 208 24.06 -5.28 5.35
C LYS A 208 22.62 -4.76 5.54
N THR A 209 21.64 -5.67 5.47
CA THR A 209 20.25 -5.34 5.75
C THR A 209 20.08 -4.86 7.19
N ARG A 210 20.69 -5.55 8.15
CA ARG A 210 20.68 -5.17 9.56
C ARG A 210 21.36 -3.81 9.77
N GLU A 211 22.55 -3.61 9.19
CA GLU A 211 23.27 -2.33 9.28
C GLU A 211 22.44 -1.17 8.70
N PHE A 212 21.69 -1.41 7.63
CA PHE A 212 20.77 -0.41 7.08
C PHE A 212 19.60 -0.13 8.05
N ILE A 213 18.95 -1.18 8.57
CA ILE A 213 17.82 -1.04 9.52
C ILE A 213 18.26 -0.28 10.77
N ASP A 214 19.46 -0.53 11.27
CA ASP A 214 19.99 0.16 12.45
C ASP A 214 20.23 1.67 12.23
N THR A 215 20.15 2.17 10.99
CA THR A 215 20.14 3.62 10.69
C THR A 215 18.76 4.27 10.74
N LEU A 216 17.71 3.50 11.00
CA LEU A 216 16.31 3.97 10.98
C LEU A 216 15.76 4.04 12.41
N ASP A 217 15.29 5.22 12.83
CA ASP A 217 14.87 5.48 14.21
C ASP A 217 13.47 4.95 14.55
N THR A 218 12.63 4.65 13.56
CA THR A 218 11.20 4.34 13.77
C THR A 218 10.84 2.89 13.50
N VAL A 219 11.82 2.01 13.30
CA VAL A 219 11.58 0.58 13.10
C VAL A 219 11.21 -0.09 14.43
N MET A 220 9.96 -0.52 14.53
CA MET A 220 9.43 -1.20 15.72
C MET A 220 9.67 -2.71 15.68
N ASN A 221 9.61 -3.32 14.50
CA ASN A 221 9.81 -4.75 14.29
C ASN A 221 10.51 -5.04 12.96
N CYS A 222 11.29 -6.13 12.93
CA CYS A 222 11.80 -6.72 11.71
C CYS A 222 11.27 -8.16 11.60
N LEU A 223 10.46 -8.41 10.58
CA LEU A 223 9.83 -9.69 10.33
C LEU A 223 10.62 -10.45 9.27
N LEU A 224 11.13 -11.62 9.63
CA LEU A 224 11.77 -12.55 8.70
C LEU A 224 10.79 -13.68 8.38
N TYR A 225 10.43 -13.80 7.11
CA TYR A 225 9.60 -14.90 6.62
C TYR A 225 10.44 -15.85 5.78
N THR A 226 10.23 -17.15 5.95
CA THR A 226 10.76 -18.14 5.01
C THR A 226 9.75 -18.33 3.88
N SER A 227 10.19 -18.14 2.63
CA SER A 227 9.38 -18.57 1.49
C SER A 227 9.39 -20.09 1.43
N PRO A 228 8.24 -20.78 1.25
CA PRO A 228 8.26 -22.18 0.90
C PRO A 228 9.08 -22.36 -0.38
N SER A 229 9.88 -23.42 -0.44
CA SER A 229 10.68 -23.71 -1.63
C SER A 229 9.76 -23.77 -2.86
N PRO A 230 10.19 -23.25 -4.04
CA PRO A 230 9.46 -23.43 -5.28
C PRO A 230 9.18 -24.89 -5.66
N ARG A 231 9.79 -25.84 -4.92
CA ARG A 231 9.57 -27.28 -5.09
C ARG A 231 8.43 -27.84 -4.23
N ASP A 232 7.82 -27.02 -3.38
CA ASP A 232 6.76 -27.42 -2.44
C ASP A 232 5.37 -26.93 -2.89
N SER A 233 5.26 -26.42 -4.15
CA SER A 233 4.03 -25.97 -4.80
C SER A 233 3.66 -26.83 -5.99
#